data_6dffecce0452af6e709453cf1f3c5287
#
_entry.id   6dffecce0452af6e709453cf1f3c5287
#
_cell.length_a   1.000
_cell.length_b   1.000
_cell.length_c   1.000
_cell.angle_alpha   90.00
_cell.angle_beta   90.00
_cell.angle_gamma   90.00
#
_symmetry.space_group_name_H-M   'P 1'
#
loop_
_entity.id
_entity.type
_entity.pdbx_description
1 polymer ?
#
loop_
_entity_poly.entity_id
_entity_poly.type
_entity_poly.pdbx_seq_one_letter_code
_entity_poly.pdbx_strand_id
1 'polypeptide(L)'
;MTIESILSAIDSFIWGAPLLILLSGTGLYLTLRLGFIQIRYLPRALGYLFKKDKGGKGDVSSFAALCTALAATIGTGNIVGVATAVQAGGPGAIFWMWLVALLGMATKYAECLLAVKYRVRDKNGFMAGGPMYYIERGLGIKWLAKLFALFGVMVAFFGIGTFPQVNAITHAMQDTFNIPILVTAIIVTLLVGLIILGGVKRIATTSSVIVPFMAILYVTTSLVIILLNIEKVPDAILLIIDSAFDPQAALGGVVGLTVMKAIQSGVARGIFSNESGLGSAPIAAAAAQTREPVRQGLISMTGTFLDTIIVCTMTGIVLVLTGAWNNPELAGATVTNYAFAQGLGTSIGATIVTVGLLFFAFTTILGWCYYGERCFVYLVGIRGVKLYRLAYIMLVGLGAFLHLNLIWIIADIVNGLMAFPNLIALIGLRKVIIEETKDYFQRLKINHYDQDEVIK
;
A
#
# COMPACT_ATOMS: atom_id res chain seq x y z
N MET A 1 -7.97 -25.99 -21.08
CA MET A 1 -7.50 -24.78 -20.36
C MET A 1 -6.97 -25.22 -19.01
N THR A 2 -5.79 -24.78 -18.64
CA THR A 2 -5.25 -25.00 -17.30
C THR A 2 -5.94 -24.05 -16.31
N ILE A 3 -5.97 -24.39 -15.01
CA ILE A 3 -6.51 -23.51 -13.97
C ILE A 3 -5.82 -22.13 -14.01
N GLU A 4 -4.53 -22.13 -14.24
CA GLU A 4 -3.73 -20.91 -14.35
C GLU A 4 -4.17 -20.00 -15.51
N SER A 5 -4.48 -20.58 -16.67
CA SER A 5 -4.97 -19.79 -17.83
C SER A 5 -6.35 -19.17 -17.59
N ILE A 6 -7.22 -19.84 -16.83
CA ILE A 6 -8.53 -19.30 -16.46
C ILE A 6 -8.36 -18.14 -15.47
N LEU A 7 -7.55 -18.34 -14.44
CA LEU A 7 -7.28 -17.30 -13.45
C LEU A 7 -6.59 -16.08 -14.06
N SER A 8 -5.65 -16.28 -14.98
CA SER A 8 -4.99 -15.19 -15.71
C SER A 8 -5.96 -14.39 -16.59
N ALA A 9 -6.96 -15.07 -17.20
CA ALA A 9 -8.00 -14.39 -17.95
C ALA A 9 -8.91 -13.55 -17.04
N ILE A 10 -9.27 -14.07 -15.87
CA ILE A 10 -10.03 -13.33 -14.84
C ILE A 10 -9.25 -12.11 -14.34
N ASP A 11 -7.98 -12.29 -14.05
CA ASP A 11 -7.09 -11.22 -13.60
C ASP A 11 -7.00 -10.09 -14.64
N SER A 12 -6.74 -10.45 -15.90
CA SER A 12 -6.70 -9.51 -17.03
C SER A 12 -8.01 -8.76 -17.24
N PHE A 13 -9.16 -9.41 -16.97
CA PHE A 13 -10.46 -8.76 -17.04
C PHE A 13 -10.65 -7.77 -15.87
N ILE A 14 -10.32 -8.17 -14.64
CA ILE A 14 -10.49 -7.33 -13.45
C ILE A 14 -9.58 -6.10 -13.52
N TRP A 15 -8.29 -6.29 -13.82
CA TRP A 15 -7.31 -5.20 -13.97
C TRP A 15 -7.30 -4.58 -15.38
N GLY A 16 -8.33 -4.86 -16.16
CA GLY A 16 -8.56 -4.24 -17.46
C GLY A 16 -8.99 -2.77 -17.35
N ALA A 17 -9.35 -2.19 -18.49
CA ALA A 17 -9.77 -0.79 -18.61
C ALA A 17 -10.83 -0.35 -17.59
N PRO A 18 -11.86 -1.16 -17.24
CA PRO A 18 -12.91 -0.71 -16.33
C PRO A 18 -12.39 -0.33 -14.95
N LEU A 19 -11.57 -1.18 -14.32
CA LEU A 19 -11.03 -0.89 -12.98
C LEU A 19 -10.00 0.24 -13.03
N LEU A 20 -9.11 0.25 -14.03
CA LEU A 20 -8.11 1.31 -14.20
C LEU A 20 -8.76 2.68 -14.41
N ILE A 21 -9.82 2.77 -15.22
CA ILE A 21 -10.60 4.01 -15.42
C ILE A 21 -11.30 4.40 -14.12
N LEU A 22 -11.90 3.46 -13.40
CA LEU A 22 -12.61 3.75 -12.17
C LEU A 22 -11.66 4.27 -11.07
N LEU A 23 -10.50 3.63 -10.89
CA LEU A 23 -9.46 4.03 -9.93
C LEU A 23 -8.89 5.41 -10.28
N SER A 24 -8.36 5.55 -11.50
CA SER A 24 -7.74 6.80 -11.95
C SER A 24 -8.76 7.93 -12.06
N GLY A 25 -9.95 7.62 -12.57
CA GLY A 25 -11.05 8.60 -12.70
C GLY A 25 -11.56 9.09 -11.35
N THR A 26 -11.71 8.20 -10.36
CA THR A 26 -12.09 8.60 -8.98
C THR A 26 -11.00 9.48 -8.36
N GLY A 27 -9.73 9.10 -8.49
CA GLY A 27 -8.60 9.88 -7.99
C GLY A 27 -8.51 11.26 -8.67
N LEU A 28 -8.67 11.31 -9.97
CA LEU A 28 -8.68 12.56 -10.74
C LEU A 28 -9.86 13.46 -10.33
N TYR A 29 -11.06 12.90 -10.26
CA TYR A 29 -12.25 13.63 -9.81
C TYR A 29 -12.04 14.25 -8.42
N LEU A 30 -11.56 13.46 -7.46
CA LEU A 30 -11.30 13.95 -6.11
C LEU A 30 -10.18 15.00 -6.09
N THR A 31 -9.10 14.79 -6.85
CA THR A 31 -8.01 15.76 -6.99
C THR A 31 -8.52 17.12 -7.44
N LEU A 32 -9.33 17.15 -8.50
CA LEU A 32 -9.89 18.39 -9.06
C LEU A 32 -10.91 19.03 -8.10
N ARG A 33 -11.83 18.24 -7.54
CA ARG A 33 -12.88 18.75 -6.65
C ARG A 33 -12.38 19.24 -5.30
N LEU A 34 -11.26 18.68 -4.81
CA LEU A 34 -10.60 19.06 -3.57
C LEU A 34 -9.47 20.11 -3.77
N GLY A 35 -9.32 20.62 -5.01
CA GLY A 35 -8.37 21.69 -5.33
C GLY A 35 -6.91 21.26 -5.12
N PHE A 36 -6.53 20.07 -5.60
CA PHE A 36 -5.18 19.51 -5.50
C PHE A 36 -4.70 19.40 -4.03
N ILE A 37 -5.58 18.89 -3.18
CA ILE A 37 -5.36 18.80 -1.73
C ILE A 37 -4.03 18.14 -1.36
N GLN A 38 -3.62 17.12 -2.10
CA GLN A 38 -2.37 16.38 -1.90
C GLN A 38 -1.12 17.20 -2.18
N ILE A 39 -1.19 18.24 -3.02
CA ILE A 39 -0.08 19.17 -3.28
C ILE A 39 -0.15 20.32 -2.28
N ARG A 40 -1.32 20.96 -2.20
CA ARG A 40 -1.50 22.20 -1.43
C ARG A 40 -1.31 22.02 0.06
N TYR A 41 -1.71 20.88 0.60
CA TYR A 41 -1.72 20.62 2.05
C TYR A 41 -0.74 19.54 2.50
N LEU A 42 0.13 19.04 1.61
CA LEU A 42 1.15 18.05 1.98
C LEU A 42 2.08 18.53 3.11
N PRO A 43 2.61 19.77 3.11
CA PRO A 43 3.46 20.23 4.20
C PRO A 43 2.72 20.25 5.55
N ARG A 44 1.45 20.66 5.55
CA ARG A 44 0.59 20.64 6.75
C ARG A 44 0.32 19.21 7.22
N ALA A 45 0.05 18.30 6.29
CA ALA A 45 -0.19 16.89 6.56
C ALA A 45 1.02 16.23 7.24
N LEU A 46 2.23 16.48 6.71
CA LEU A 46 3.49 16.03 7.31
C LEU A 46 3.70 16.62 8.70
N GLY A 47 3.36 17.91 8.91
CA GLY A 47 3.42 18.55 10.23
C GLY A 47 2.45 17.91 11.25
N TYR A 48 1.32 17.37 10.82
CA TYR A 48 0.37 16.69 11.69
C TYR A 48 0.84 15.33 12.21
N LEU A 49 1.82 14.69 11.55
CA LEU A 49 2.40 13.42 12.00
C LEU A 49 3.00 13.52 13.40
N PHE A 50 3.59 14.67 13.72
CA PHE A 50 4.28 14.91 14.98
C PHE A 50 3.43 15.64 16.02
N LYS A 51 2.21 16.07 15.68
CA LYS A 51 1.30 16.81 16.56
C LYS A 51 0.16 15.92 17.05
N LYS A 52 0.12 15.67 18.38
CA LYS A 52 -1.00 14.94 18.99
C LYS A 52 -2.30 15.76 18.90
N ASP A 53 -3.43 15.08 18.62
CA ASP A 53 -4.77 15.67 18.71
C ASP A 53 -5.29 15.52 20.13
N LYS A 54 -5.20 16.62 20.94
CA LYS A 54 -5.62 16.61 22.33
C LYS A 54 -7.13 16.40 22.43
N GLY A 55 -7.56 15.30 23.09
CA GLY A 55 -8.95 14.96 23.33
C GLY A 55 -9.67 14.23 22.19
N GLY A 56 -8.96 13.76 21.17
CA GLY A 56 -9.52 12.87 20.16
C GLY A 56 -9.89 11.50 20.75
N LYS A 57 -11.04 10.96 20.30
CA LYS A 57 -11.45 9.57 20.63
C LYS A 57 -10.77 8.62 19.65
N GLY A 58 -10.23 7.50 20.13
CA GLY A 58 -9.53 6.50 19.31
C GLY A 58 -8.79 5.50 20.19
N ASP A 59 -8.29 4.42 19.58
CA ASP A 59 -7.61 3.33 20.26
C ASP A 59 -6.09 3.51 20.25
N VAL A 60 -5.57 4.18 19.21
CA VAL A 60 -4.15 4.40 18.95
C VAL A 60 -3.90 5.84 18.47
N SER A 61 -2.67 6.36 18.62
CA SER A 61 -2.33 7.67 18.09
C SER A 61 -2.48 7.72 16.55
N SER A 62 -2.69 8.92 15.99
CA SER A 62 -2.77 9.08 14.52
C SER A 62 -1.48 8.61 13.82
N PHE A 63 -0.31 8.81 14.44
CA PHE A 63 0.97 8.30 13.95
C PHE A 63 0.99 6.76 13.96
N ALA A 64 0.56 6.12 15.06
CA ALA A 64 0.52 4.65 15.14
C ALA A 64 -0.50 4.05 14.15
N ALA A 65 -1.63 4.73 13.91
CA ALA A 65 -2.59 4.34 12.88
C ALA A 65 -1.97 4.45 11.47
N LEU A 66 -1.21 5.52 11.19
CA LEU A 66 -0.48 5.66 9.93
C LEU A 66 0.60 4.57 9.80
N CYS A 67 1.39 4.31 10.85
CA CYS A 67 2.38 3.23 10.82
C CYS A 67 1.74 1.86 10.61
N THR A 68 0.54 1.62 11.16
CA THR A 68 -0.21 0.38 10.90
C THR A 68 -0.65 0.31 9.42
N ALA A 69 -1.06 1.43 8.84
CA ALA A 69 -1.39 1.49 7.42
C ALA A 69 -0.14 1.32 6.55
N LEU A 70 0.97 1.97 6.89
CA LEU A 70 2.26 1.81 6.20
C LEU A 70 2.83 0.38 6.36
N ALA A 71 2.60 -0.26 7.50
CA ALA A 71 2.97 -1.65 7.70
C ALA A 71 2.28 -2.59 6.71
N ALA A 72 1.02 -2.31 6.37
CA ALA A 72 0.27 -3.09 5.39
C ALA A 72 0.70 -2.78 3.95
N THR A 73 1.05 -1.52 3.64
CA THR A 73 1.36 -1.04 2.28
C THR A 73 2.84 -1.22 1.91
N ILE A 74 3.78 -0.85 2.79
CA ILE A 74 5.20 -1.01 2.52
C ILE A 74 5.60 -2.48 2.70
N GLY A 75 5.62 -3.21 1.60
CA GLY A 75 5.81 -4.66 1.56
C GLY A 75 6.59 -5.11 0.33
N THR A 76 6.25 -6.31 -0.16
CA THR A 76 6.80 -6.84 -1.42
C THR A 76 6.51 -5.93 -2.61
N GLY A 77 5.42 -5.14 -2.56
CA GLY A 77 5.05 -4.20 -3.62
C GLY A 77 6.15 -3.20 -3.95
N ASN A 78 6.82 -2.65 -2.93
CA ASN A 78 7.85 -1.63 -3.08
C ASN A 78 9.20 -2.16 -3.62
N ILE A 79 9.46 -3.43 -3.48
CA ILE A 79 10.71 -4.09 -3.88
C ILE A 79 10.47 -4.96 -5.11
N VAL A 80 9.70 -6.04 -4.94
CA VAL A 80 9.38 -7.01 -5.99
C VAL A 80 8.38 -6.43 -6.99
N GLY A 81 7.35 -5.72 -6.51
CA GLY A 81 6.32 -5.12 -7.35
C GLY A 81 6.89 -4.06 -8.31
N VAL A 82 7.78 -3.18 -7.83
CA VAL A 82 8.44 -2.19 -8.69
C VAL A 82 9.32 -2.89 -9.74
N ALA A 83 10.11 -3.89 -9.31
CA ALA A 83 10.96 -4.65 -10.23
C ALA A 83 10.14 -5.32 -11.34
N THR A 84 9.05 -6.00 -10.98
CA THR A 84 8.16 -6.64 -11.96
C THR A 84 7.44 -5.63 -12.86
N ALA A 85 7.09 -4.44 -12.33
CA ALA A 85 6.50 -3.37 -13.15
C ALA A 85 7.46 -2.89 -14.22
N VAL A 86 8.72 -2.66 -13.83
CA VAL A 86 9.74 -2.16 -14.76
C VAL A 86 10.18 -3.24 -15.76
N GLN A 87 10.28 -4.50 -15.34
CA GLN A 87 10.55 -5.62 -16.28
C GLN A 87 9.41 -5.80 -17.29
N ALA A 88 8.15 -5.68 -16.86
CA ALA A 88 7.00 -5.92 -17.73
C ALA A 88 6.62 -4.71 -18.61
N GLY A 89 6.81 -3.50 -18.11
CA GLY A 89 6.37 -2.25 -18.73
C GLY A 89 7.50 -1.32 -19.15
N GLY A 90 8.76 -1.70 -18.92
CA GLY A 90 9.92 -0.82 -19.11
C GLY A 90 10.06 0.24 -18.03
N PRO A 91 11.11 1.08 -18.07
CA PRO A 91 11.33 2.19 -17.14
C PRO A 91 10.13 3.14 -17.03
N GLY A 92 9.38 3.32 -18.11
CA GLY A 92 8.17 4.16 -18.15
C GLY A 92 7.07 3.76 -17.18
N ALA A 93 7.06 2.49 -16.71
CA ALA A 93 6.13 2.07 -15.67
C ALA A 93 6.26 2.90 -14.38
N ILE A 94 7.47 3.38 -14.06
CA ILE A 94 7.73 4.24 -12.88
C ILE A 94 6.98 5.57 -13.00
N PHE A 95 6.99 6.20 -14.19
CA PHE A 95 6.24 7.43 -14.44
C PHE A 95 4.73 7.25 -14.16
N TRP A 96 4.16 6.14 -14.64
CA TRP A 96 2.75 5.84 -14.41
C TRP A 96 2.45 5.48 -12.96
N MET A 97 3.42 4.90 -12.21
CA MET A 97 3.33 4.73 -10.76
C MET A 97 3.27 6.09 -10.05
N TRP A 98 4.07 7.08 -10.45
CA TRP A 98 4.02 8.43 -9.88
C TRP A 98 2.66 9.09 -10.10
N LEU A 99 2.15 8.99 -11.34
CA LEU A 99 0.86 9.59 -11.68
C LEU A 99 -0.28 8.98 -10.85
N VAL A 100 -0.35 7.65 -10.78
CA VAL A 100 -1.40 6.98 -10.00
C VAL A 100 -1.24 7.22 -8.51
N ALA A 101 -0.03 7.34 -7.99
CA ALA A 101 0.21 7.68 -6.59
C ALA A 101 -0.27 9.11 -6.26
N LEU A 102 0.00 10.07 -7.14
CA LEU A 102 -0.47 11.44 -6.98
C LEU A 102 -2.00 11.50 -6.91
N LEU A 103 -2.70 10.80 -7.80
CA LEU A 103 -4.15 10.69 -7.79
C LEU A 103 -4.64 9.88 -6.58
N GLY A 104 -3.91 8.84 -6.23
CA GLY A 104 -4.18 7.95 -5.10
C GLY A 104 -4.10 8.66 -3.74
N MET A 105 -3.25 9.68 -3.59
CA MET A 105 -3.20 10.49 -2.37
C MET A 105 -4.55 11.15 -2.06
N ALA A 106 -5.23 11.71 -3.07
CA ALA A 106 -6.57 12.29 -2.90
C ALA A 106 -7.62 11.23 -2.57
N THR A 107 -7.50 10.05 -3.19
CA THR A 107 -8.37 8.89 -2.89
C THR A 107 -8.17 8.43 -1.45
N LYS A 108 -6.92 8.21 -1.02
CA LYS A 108 -6.56 7.81 0.35
C LYS A 108 -7.05 8.82 1.40
N TYR A 109 -6.94 10.12 1.09
CA TYR A 109 -7.52 11.20 1.90
C TYR A 109 -9.01 10.99 2.12
N ALA A 110 -9.76 10.80 1.04
CA ALA A 110 -11.20 10.66 1.06
C ALA A 110 -11.66 9.39 1.82
N GLU A 111 -11.02 8.26 1.56
CA GLU A 111 -11.25 6.99 2.25
C GLU A 111 -11.12 7.14 3.76
N CYS A 112 -10.01 7.72 4.22
CA CYS A 112 -9.71 7.82 5.64
C CYS A 112 -10.54 8.90 6.35
N LEU A 113 -10.93 9.97 5.64
CA LEU A 113 -11.92 10.93 6.11
C LEU A 113 -13.26 10.23 6.41
N LEU A 114 -13.79 9.47 5.43
CA LEU A 114 -15.05 8.76 5.58
C LEU A 114 -14.97 7.69 6.69
N ALA A 115 -13.83 7.01 6.81
CA ALA A 115 -13.65 6.00 7.85
C ALA A 115 -13.77 6.59 9.26
N VAL A 116 -13.19 7.76 9.50
CA VAL A 116 -13.31 8.45 10.79
C VAL A 116 -14.71 9.02 11.00
N LYS A 117 -15.34 9.57 9.96
CA LYS A 117 -16.70 10.14 10.03
C LYS A 117 -17.75 9.09 10.39
N TYR A 118 -17.67 7.89 9.79
CA TYR A 118 -18.68 6.83 9.94
C TYR A 118 -18.27 5.70 10.89
N ARG A 119 -17.16 5.85 11.62
CA ARG A 119 -16.71 4.85 12.60
C ARG A 119 -17.67 4.66 13.75
N VAL A 120 -17.61 3.49 14.36
CA VAL A 120 -18.42 3.08 15.51
C VAL A 120 -17.54 2.52 16.61
N ARG A 121 -18.09 2.33 17.80
CA ARG A 121 -17.50 1.50 18.84
C ARG A 121 -18.05 0.08 18.74
N ASP A 122 -17.17 -0.89 18.69
CA ASP A 122 -17.55 -2.30 18.76
C ASP A 122 -17.98 -2.69 20.20
N LYS A 123 -18.44 -3.93 20.36
CA LYS A 123 -18.89 -4.44 21.65
C LYS A 123 -17.79 -4.52 22.71
N ASN A 124 -16.52 -4.50 22.31
CA ASN A 124 -15.37 -4.47 23.19
C ASN A 124 -14.87 -3.04 23.49
N GLY A 125 -15.58 -2.02 22.99
CA GLY A 125 -15.25 -0.60 23.18
C GLY A 125 -14.19 -0.07 22.21
N PHE A 126 -13.67 -0.87 21.27
CA PHE A 126 -12.71 -0.44 20.26
C PHE A 126 -13.37 0.28 19.10
N MET A 127 -12.64 1.21 18.48
CA MET A 127 -13.11 1.88 17.27
C MET A 127 -13.07 0.91 16.07
N ALA A 128 -14.16 0.87 15.33
CA ALA A 128 -14.34 0.09 14.13
C ALA A 128 -14.85 0.99 13.00
N GLY A 129 -14.20 0.95 11.84
CA GLY A 129 -14.56 1.74 10.67
C GLY A 129 -13.92 1.15 9.41
N GLY A 130 -14.00 1.89 8.33
CA GLY A 130 -13.56 1.47 7.02
C GLY A 130 -14.72 1.37 6.03
N PRO A 131 -14.48 0.87 4.80
CA PRO A 131 -15.48 0.88 3.74
C PRO A 131 -16.80 0.20 4.12
N MET A 132 -16.77 -0.95 4.79
CA MET A 132 -17.99 -1.63 5.22
C MET A 132 -18.90 -0.73 6.06
N TYR A 133 -18.33 0.17 6.88
CA TYR A 133 -19.13 1.08 7.73
C TYR A 133 -19.63 2.29 6.97
N TYR A 134 -18.82 2.95 6.13
CA TYR A 134 -19.32 4.10 5.40
C TYR A 134 -20.20 3.70 4.19
N ILE A 135 -20.07 2.49 3.65
CA ILE A 135 -21.04 1.94 2.69
C ILE A 135 -22.38 1.69 3.38
N GLU A 136 -22.40 1.02 4.53
CA GLU A 136 -23.64 0.72 5.24
C GLU A 136 -24.30 1.98 5.78
N ARG A 137 -23.54 2.87 6.47
CA ARG A 137 -24.10 4.03 7.19
C ARG A 137 -24.20 5.29 6.33
N GLY A 138 -23.30 5.45 5.37
CA GLY A 138 -23.27 6.62 4.49
C GLY A 138 -24.17 6.46 3.27
N LEU A 139 -24.12 5.28 2.60
CA LEU A 139 -24.95 4.99 1.43
C LEU A 139 -26.22 4.20 1.76
N GLY A 140 -26.30 3.53 2.90
CA GLY A 140 -27.43 2.66 3.25
C GLY A 140 -27.39 1.28 2.54
N ILE A 141 -26.29 0.93 1.84
CA ILE A 141 -26.22 -0.27 0.99
C ILE A 141 -25.53 -1.42 1.73
N LYS A 142 -26.29 -2.12 2.58
CA LYS A 142 -25.75 -3.17 3.45
C LYS A 142 -25.14 -4.38 2.73
N TRP A 143 -25.73 -4.80 1.59
CA TRP A 143 -25.19 -5.92 0.83
C TRP A 143 -23.80 -5.60 0.25
N LEU A 144 -23.59 -4.36 -0.25
CA LEU A 144 -22.31 -3.92 -0.79
C LEU A 144 -21.25 -3.82 0.32
N ALA A 145 -21.64 -3.40 1.53
CA ALA A 145 -20.76 -3.38 2.69
C ALA A 145 -20.28 -4.79 3.10
N LYS A 146 -21.20 -5.79 3.06
CA LYS A 146 -20.85 -7.19 3.30
C LYS A 146 -19.94 -7.73 2.21
N LEU A 147 -20.18 -7.38 0.95
CA LEU A 147 -19.33 -7.79 -0.18
C LEU A 147 -17.92 -7.25 -0.04
N PHE A 148 -17.77 -5.96 0.32
CA PHE A 148 -16.46 -5.39 0.65
C PHE A 148 -15.75 -6.17 1.76
N ALA A 149 -16.47 -6.43 2.87
CA ALA A 149 -15.88 -7.13 4.00
C ALA A 149 -15.48 -8.57 3.65
N LEU A 150 -16.24 -9.26 2.81
CA LEU A 150 -15.89 -10.58 2.29
C LEU A 150 -14.59 -10.52 1.49
N PHE A 151 -14.50 -9.59 0.53
CA PHE A 151 -13.28 -9.42 -0.26
C PHE A 151 -12.09 -9.02 0.62
N GLY A 152 -12.29 -8.18 1.64
CA GLY A 152 -11.23 -7.84 2.60
C GLY A 152 -10.69 -9.04 3.38
N VAL A 153 -11.54 -10.00 3.74
CA VAL A 153 -11.10 -11.27 4.34
C VAL A 153 -10.34 -12.12 3.32
N MET A 154 -10.83 -12.17 2.07
CA MET A 154 -10.15 -12.93 1.01
C MET A 154 -8.76 -12.35 0.69
N VAL A 155 -8.62 -11.02 0.63
CA VAL A 155 -7.31 -10.35 0.44
C VAL A 155 -6.36 -10.65 1.60
N ALA A 156 -6.87 -10.62 2.84
CA ALA A 156 -6.06 -10.97 4.00
C ALA A 156 -5.57 -12.41 3.95
N PHE A 157 -6.41 -13.36 3.54
CA PHE A 157 -6.08 -14.80 3.54
C PHE A 157 -5.27 -15.22 2.31
N PHE A 158 -5.65 -14.78 1.12
CA PHE A 158 -5.15 -15.31 -0.15
C PHE A 158 -4.44 -14.25 -1.01
N GLY A 159 -4.59 -12.98 -0.68
CA GLY A 159 -4.06 -11.86 -1.42
C GLY A 159 -2.75 -11.32 -0.84
N ILE A 160 -2.57 -10.03 -1.01
CA ILE A 160 -1.39 -9.28 -0.57
C ILE A 160 -1.07 -9.48 0.92
N GLY A 161 -2.04 -9.89 1.74
CA GLY A 161 -1.88 -10.02 3.19
C GLY A 161 -1.00 -11.17 3.66
N THR A 162 -0.88 -12.27 2.90
CA THR A 162 -0.16 -13.48 3.35
C THR A 162 0.78 -14.04 2.31
N PHE A 163 0.24 -14.64 1.23
CA PHE A 163 0.99 -15.51 0.33
C PHE A 163 2.18 -14.83 -0.36
N PRO A 164 2.02 -13.67 -1.02
CA PRO A 164 3.16 -13.01 -1.66
C PRO A 164 4.25 -12.61 -0.67
N GLN A 165 3.85 -12.21 0.55
CA GLN A 165 4.77 -11.74 1.57
C GLN A 165 5.64 -12.88 2.10
N VAL A 166 5.00 -13.97 2.55
CA VAL A 166 5.72 -15.12 3.11
C VAL A 166 6.58 -15.80 2.06
N ASN A 167 6.06 -15.97 0.84
CA ASN A 167 6.81 -16.54 -0.27
C ASN A 167 8.06 -15.71 -0.58
N ALA A 168 7.93 -14.38 -0.68
CA ALA A 168 9.06 -13.50 -0.93
C ALA A 168 10.11 -13.55 0.19
N ILE A 169 9.70 -13.59 1.47
CA ILE A 169 10.63 -13.74 2.60
C ILE A 169 11.40 -15.04 2.49
N THR A 170 10.71 -16.16 2.31
CA THR A 170 11.32 -17.49 2.36
C THR A 170 12.30 -17.72 1.22
N HIS A 171 11.95 -17.29 0.00
CA HIS A 171 12.85 -17.37 -1.15
C HIS A 171 14.04 -16.42 -1.02
N ALA A 172 13.83 -15.16 -0.61
CA ALA A 172 14.93 -14.21 -0.42
C ALA A 172 15.93 -14.69 0.65
N MET A 173 15.46 -15.32 1.74
CA MET A 173 16.32 -15.91 2.77
C MET A 173 17.07 -17.14 2.28
N GLN A 174 16.46 -17.94 1.42
CA GLN A 174 17.12 -19.07 0.78
C GLN A 174 18.20 -18.61 -0.18
N ASP A 175 17.88 -17.65 -1.08
CA ASP A 175 18.77 -17.19 -2.12
C ASP A 175 19.98 -16.41 -1.56
N THR A 176 19.78 -15.62 -0.50
CA THR A 176 20.83 -14.75 0.06
C THR A 176 21.66 -15.44 1.14
N PHE A 177 21.01 -16.23 2.02
CA PHE A 177 21.63 -16.81 3.22
C PHE A 177 21.67 -18.33 3.22
N ASN A 178 21.18 -19.01 2.18
CA ASN A 178 21.03 -20.46 2.08
C ASN A 178 20.22 -21.08 3.23
N ILE A 179 19.25 -20.31 3.80
CA ILE A 179 18.39 -20.81 4.85
C ILE A 179 17.21 -21.56 4.21
N PRO A 180 16.95 -22.83 4.57
CA PRO A 180 15.87 -23.60 3.97
C PRO A 180 14.51 -22.91 4.14
N ILE A 181 13.65 -22.96 3.11
CA ILE A 181 12.30 -22.37 3.10
C ILE A 181 11.50 -22.78 4.33
N LEU A 182 11.54 -24.07 4.70
CA LEU A 182 10.82 -24.61 5.86
C LEU A 182 11.23 -23.92 7.16
N VAL A 183 12.53 -23.68 7.38
CA VAL A 183 13.04 -23.04 8.60
C VAL A 183 12.54 -21.60 8.69
N THR A 184 12.68 -20.85 7.61
CA THR A 184 12.18 -19.46 7.54
C THR A 184 10.66 -19.41 7.72
N ALA A 185 9.91 -20.30 7.07
CA ALA A 185 8.46 -20.38 7.19
C ALA A 185 8.00 -20.62 8.64
N ILE A 186 8.64 -21.54 9.35
CA ILE A 186 8.35 -21.83 10.76
C ILE A 186 8.64 -20.60 11.63
N ILE A 187 9.81 -19.97 11.47
CA ILE A 187 10.21 -18.80 12.28
C ILE A 187 9.22 -17.65 12.06
N VAL A 188 8.92 -17.32 10.80
CA VAL A 188 7.99 -16.24 10.45
C VAL A 188 6.60 -16.52 11.00
N THR A 189 6.09 -17.75 10.85
CA THR A 189 4.77 -18.14 11.34
C THR A 189 4.68 -18.03 12.86
N LEU A 190 5.71 -18.46 13.60
CA LEU A 190 5.75 -18.33 15.05
C LEU A 190 5.80 -16.87 15.51
N LEU A 191 6.63 -16.04 14.90
CA LEU A 191 6.74 -14.61 15.22
C LEU A 191 5.43 -13.86 14.93
N VAL A 192 4.81 -14.13 13.77
CA VAL A 192 3.49 -13.59 13.40
C VAL A 192 2.45 -14.02 14.43
N GLY A 193 2.41 -15.31 14.80
CA GLY A 193 1.49 -15.84 15.80
C GLY A 193 1.62 -15.15 17.17
N LEU A 194 2.85 -14.96 17.66
CA LEU A 194 3.15 -14.29 18.92
C LEU A 194 2.64 -12.84 18.96
N ILE A 195 2.75 -12.11 17.83
CA ILE A 195 2.32 -10.72 17.78
C ILE A 195 0.80 -10.64 17.63
N ILE A 196 0.20 -11.41 16.72
CA ILE A 196 -1.23 -11.39 16.42
C ILE A 196 -2.08 -11.76 17.63
N LEU A 197 -1.63 -12.70 18.44
CA LEU A 197 -2.33 -13.07 19.69
C LEU A 197 -2.45 -11.91 20.67
N GLY A 198 -1.53 -10.94 20.63
CA GLY A 198 -1.61 -9.70 21.42
C GLY A 198 -2.60 -8.65 20.93
N GLY A 199 -3.24 -8.87 19.77
CA GLY A 199 -4.28 -8.03 19.20
C GLY A 199 -3.78 -6.70 18.62
N VAL A 200 -4.74 -5.81 18.28
CA VAL A 200 -4.48 -4.56 17.54
C VAL A 200 -3.42 -3.65 18.18
N LYS A 201 -3.43 -3.54 19.50
CA LYS A 201 -2.46 -2.68 20.20
C LYS A 201 -1.02 -3.15 19.99
N ARG A 202 -0.80 -4.47 20.06
CA ARG A 202 0.52 -5.07 19.85
C ARG A 202 0.97 -4.93 18.41
N ILE A 203 0.08 -5.16 17.44
CA ILE A 203 0.35 -4.93 16.01
C ILE A 203 0.74 -3.46 15.78
N ALA A 204 -0.04 -2.51 16.27
CA ALA A 204 0.23 -1.08 16.09
C ALA A 204 1.54 -0.63 16.75
N THR A 205 1.85 -1.14 17.96
CA THR A 205 3.13 -0.85 18.64
C THR A 205 4.30 -1.42 17.87
N THR A 206 4.23 -2.67 17.42
CA THR A 206 5.28 -3.30 16.61
C THR A 206 5.49 -2.55 15.30
N SER A 207 4.41 -2.20 14.58
CA SER A 207 4.48 -1.44 13.34
C SER A 207 5.08 -0.05 13.53
N SER A 208 4.75 0.64 14.63
CA SER A 208 5.27 2.00 14.90
C SER A 208 6.78 2.05 15.16
N VAL A 209 7.41 0.91 15.45
CA VAL A 209 8.86 0.78 15.62
C VAL A 209 9.52 0.27 14.33
N ILE A 210 8.99 -0.82 13.77
CA ILE A 210 9.61 -1.48 12.62
C ILE A 210 9.50 -0.62 11.36
N VAL A 211 8.34 -0.03 11.08
CA VAL A 211 8.10 0.71 9.82
C VAL A 211 9.04 1.90 9.64
N PRO A 212 9.22 2.81 10.60
CA PRO A 212 10.18 3.89 10.44
C PRO A 212 11.62 3.39 10.27
N PHE A 213 12.01 2.36 11.04
CA PHE A 213 13.36 1.78 10.95
C PHE A 213 13.64 1.21 9.56
N MET A 214 12.74 0.36 9.05
CA MET A 214 12.92 -0.27 7.74
C MET A 214 12.91 0.76 6.59
N ALA A 215 12.01 1.77 6.68
CA ALA A 215 11.93 2.81 5.67
C ALA A 215 13.20 3.66 5.64
N ILE A 216 13.73 4.06 6.80
CA ILE A 216 14.98 4.82 6.89
C ILE A 216 16.14 4.01 6.34
N LEU A 217 16.29 2.74 6.73
CA LEU A 217 17.35 1.86 6.25
C LEU A 217 17.32 1.75 4.71
N TYR A 218 16.15 1.46 4.15
CA TYR A 218 15.98 1.25 2.71
C TYR A 218 16.21 2.54 1.91
N VAL A 219 15.60 3.64 2.34
CA VAL A 219 15.74 4.96 1.67
C VAL A 219 17.17 5.46 1.75
N THR A 220 17.83 5.33 2.91
CA THR A 220 19.22 5.76 3.08
C THR A 220 20.15 4.96 2.16
N THR A 221 19.98 3.64 2.09
CA THR A 221 20.78 2.80 1.19
C THR A 221 20.57 3.18 -0.27
N SER A 222 19.32 3.37 -0.68
CA SER A 222 18.99 3.81 -2.04
C SER A 222 19.59 5.16 -2.37
N LEU A 223 19.53 6.12 -1.43
CA LEU A 223 20.16 7.44 -1.59
C LEU A 223 21.68 7.33 -1.75
N VAL A 224 22.33 6.47 -0.98
CA VAL A 224 23.79 6.23 -1.15
C VAL A 224 24.08 5.72 -2.56
N ILE A 225 23.30 4.74 -3.07
CA ILE A 225 23.48 4.25 -4.45
C ILE A 225 23.30 5.38 -5.48
N ILE A 226 22.24 6.18 -5.31
CA ILE A 226 21.95 7.30 -6.21
C ILE A 226 23.09 8.33 -6.19
N LEU A 227 23.62 8.67 -5.02
CA LEU A 227 24.72 9.59 -4.86
C LEU A 227 26.02 9.05 -5.46
N LEU A 228 26.32 7.77 -5.29
CA LEU A 228 27.50 7.12 -5.91
C LEU A 228 27.40 7.08 -7.44
N ASN A 229 26.20 7.16 -8.01
CA ASN A 229 25.95 7.14 -9.45
C ASN A 229 25.30 8.44 -9.95
N ILE A 230 25.57 9.57 -9.28
CA ILE A 230 24.87 10.84 -9.51
C ILE A 230 24.95 11.33 -10.96
N GLU A 231 26.06 11.04 -11.66
CA GLU A 231 26.28 11.42 -13.07
C GLU A 231 25.27 10.74 -14.00
N LYS A 232 24.80 9.53 -13.67
CA LYS A 232 23.83 8.76 -14.48
C LYS A 232 22.37 9.07 -14.14
N VAL A 233 22.12 9.81 -13.07
CA VAL A 233 20.73 10.10 -12.60
C VAL A 233 19.92 10.90 -13.62
N PRO A 234 20.46 11.97 -14.28
CA PRO A 234 19.72 12.69 -15.29
C PRO A 234 19.26 11.79 -16.45
N ASP A 235 20.14 10.92 -16.95
CA ASP A 235 19.83 9.98 -18.03
C ASP A 235 18.78 8.95 -17.60
N ALA A 236 18.86 8.46 -16.35
CA ALA A 236 17.88 7.53 -15.81
C ALA A 236 16.49 8.17 -15.70
N ILE A 237 16.40 9.42 -15.29
CA ILE A 237 15.12 10.16 -15.20
C ILE A 237 14.57 10.41 -16.60
N LEU A 238 15.40 10.84 -17.55
CA LEU A 238 14.98 11.02 -18.95
C LEU A 238 14.49 9.70 -19.53
N LEU A 239 15.21 8.59 -19.30
CA LEU A 239 14.79 7.26 -19.74
C LEU A 239 13.43 6.85 -19.17
N ILE A 240 13.14 7.16 -17.90
CA ILE A 240 11.83 6.91 -17.28
C ILE A 240 10.73 7.72 -18.00
N ILE A 241 10.98 9.00 -18.27
CA ILE A 241 9.99 9.87 -18.89
C ILE A 241 9.77 9.47 -20.35
N ASP A 242 10.83 9.31 -21.13
CA ASP A 242 10.73 8.96 -22.55
C ASP A 242 10.08 7.59 -22.75
N SER A 243 10.48 6.58 -21.95
CA SER A 243 9.88 5.24 -22.00
C SER A 243 8.41 5.21 -21.60
N ALA A 244 7.91 6.22 -20.90
CA ALA A 244 6.49 6.30 -20.55
C ALA A 244 5.59 6.55 -21.74
N PHE A 245 6.13 7.22 -22.78
CA PHE A 245 5.38 7.65 -23.99
C PHE A 245 5.90 6.97 -25.26
N ASP A 246 7.16 6.57 -25.28
CA ASP A 246 7.78 5.81 -26.36
C ASP A 246 8.71 4.71 -25.82
N PRO A 247 8.17 3.55 -25.39
CA PRO A 247 8.98 2.45 -24.83
C PRO A 247 9.98 1.83 -25.81
N GLN A 248 9.73 1.97 -27.13
CA GLN A 248 10.61 1.38 -28.17
C GLN A 248 11.88 2.20 -28.34
N ALA A 249 11.82 3.53 -28.20
CA ALA A 249 12.98 4.41 -28.29
C ALA A 249 14.02 4.11 -27.18
N ALA A 250 13.54 3.68 -26.00
CA ALA A 250 14.38 3.39 -24.84
C ALA A 250 15.13 2.05 -24.92
N LEU A 251 14.67 1.10 -25.73
CA LEU A 251 15.08 -0.32 -25.64
C LEU A 251 15.75 -0.88 -26.87
N GLY A 252 16.03 -0.06 -27.90
CA GLY A 252 16.77 -0.54 -29.07
C GLY A 252 16.16 -1.77 -29.75
N GLY A 253 14.82 -1.95 -29.67
CA GLY A 253 14.12 -3.01 -30.40
C GLY A 253 13.70 -4.24 -29.58
N VAL A 254 13.62 -4.19 -28.26
CA VAL A 254 12.98 -5.27 -27.49
C VAL A 254 11.50 -5.34 -27.86
N VAL A 255 11.14 -6.39 -28.59
CA VAL A 255 9.80 -6.63 -29.13
C VAL A 255 8.80 -6.82 -28.00
N GLY A 256 7.74 -5.99 -27.99
CA GLY A 256 6.54 -6.20 -27.15
C GLY A 256 6.28 -5.19 -26.03
N LEU A 257 7.13 -4.21 -25.79
CA LEU A 257 6.84 -3.12 -24.87
C LEU A 257 6.01 -2.05 -25.58
N THR A 258 4.83 -1.79 -25.05
CA THR A 258 3.92 -0.75 -25.53
C THR A 258 3.60 0.24 -24.41
N VAL A 259 3.20 1.47 -24.79
CA VAL A 259 2.72 2.47 -23.83
C VAL A 259 1.61 1.91 -22.95
N MET A 260 0.68 1.13 -23.52
CA MET A 260 -0.38 0.47 -22.77
C MET A 260 0.17 -0.49 -21.71
N LYS A 261 1.22 -1.24 -22.02
CA LYS A 261 1.88 -2.17 -21.08
C LYS A 261 2.56 -1.40 -19.94
N ALA A 262 3.24 -0.29 -20.25
CA ALA A 262 3.82 0.59 -19.24
C ALA A 262 2.75 1.17 -18.30
N ILE A 263 1.63 1.65 -18.85
CA ILE A 263 0.50 2.14 -18.07
C ILE A 263 -0.06 1.04 -17.18
N GLN A 264 -0.41 -0.12 -17.74
CA GLN A 264 -1.01 -1.22 -16.97
C GLN A 264 -0.09 -1.70 -15.85
N SER A 265 1.18 -1.94 -16.15
CA SER A 265 2.15 -2.41 -15.16
C SER A 265 2.40 -1.37 -14.08
N GLY A 266 2.60 -0.10 -14.46
CA GLY A 266 2.84 0.99 -13.53
C GLY A 266 1.65 1.25 -12.62
N VAL A 267 0.43 1.35 -13.18
CA VAL A 267 -0.79 1.60 -12.42
C VAL A 267 -1.13 0.42 -11.51
N ALA A 268 -1.12 -0.82 -12.03
CA ALA A 268 -1.46 -2.00 -11.24
C ALA A 268 -0.49 -2.20 -10.07
N ARG A 269 0.83 -2.12 -10.30
CA ARG A 269 1.83 -2.29 -9.24
C ARG A 269 1.92 -1.08 -8.31
N GLY A 270 1.66 0.13 -8.81
CA GLY A 270 1.52 1.33 -7.98
C GLY A 270 0.38 1.20 -6.97
N ILE A 271 -0.81 0.77 -7.42
CA ILE A 271 -1.97 0.55 -6.57
C ILE A 271 -1.75 -0.64 -5.63
N PHE A 272 -1.13 -1.71 -6.11
CA PHE A 272 -0.76 -2.85 -5.28
C PHE A 272 0.13 -2.43 -4.11
N SER A 273 1.09 -1.52 -4.34
CA SER A 273 1.98 -1.00 -3.30
C SER A 273 1.24 -0.08 -2.33
N ASN A 274 0.63 1.01 -2.82
CA ASN A 274 0.07 2.04 -1.94
C ASN A 274 -1.37 1.80 -1.49
N GLU A 275 -2.06 0.81 -2.05
CA GLU A 275 -3.44 0.41 -1.72
C GLU A 275 -4.49 1.54 -1.83
N SER A 276 -4.23 2.60 -2.60
CA SER A 276 -5.18 3.71 -2.76
C SER A 276 -6.35 3.28 -3.65
N GLY A 277 -7.57 3.42 -3.13
CA GLY A 277 -8.78 2.96 -3.82
C GLY A 277 -9.19 1.53 -3.46
N LEU A 278 -8.34 0.78 -2.75
CA LEU A 278 -8.69 -0.57 -2.27
C LEU A 278 -9.56 -0.54 -1.00
N GLY A 279 -9.49 0.54 -0.20
CA GLY A 279 -10.28 0.66 1.02
C GLY A 279 -9.68 -0.04 2.25
N SER A 280 -8.43 -0.47 2.21
CA SER A 280 -7.73 -1.15 3.31
C SER A 280 -7.27 -0.18 4.40
N ALA A 281 -6.51 0.85 4.05
CA ALA A 281 -5.96 1.83 4.98
C ALA A 281 -7.02 2.56 5.86
N PRO A 282 -8.24 2.88 5.38
CA PRO A 282 -9.29 3.45 6.21
C PRO A 282 -9.67 2.59 7.41
N ILE A 283 -9.43 1.28 7.38
CA ILE A 283 -9.67 0.38 8.52
C ILE A 283 -8.73 0.71 9.69
N ALA A 284 -7.45 1.00 9.42
CA ALA A 284 -6.52 1.47 10.45
C ALA A 284 -6.79 2.92 10.85
N ALA A 285 -7.10 3.79 9.90
CA ALA A 285 -7.38 5.19 10.15
C ALA A 285 -8.58 5.41 11.10
N ALA A 286 -9.56 4.52 11.07
CA ALA A 286 -10.71 4.56 11.97
C ALA A 286 -10.34 4.42 13.45
N ALA A 287 -9.25 3.72 13.77
CA ALA A 287 -8.77 3.53 15.14
C ALA A 287 -7.98 4.74 15.68
N ALA A 288 -7.64 5.72 14.84
CA ALA A 288 -6.83 6.88 15.21
C ALA A 288 -7.52 7.80 16.24
N GLN A 289 -6.74 8.29 17.20
CA GLN A 289 -7.17 9.31 18.15
C GLN A 289 -7.26 10.66 17.47
N THR A 290 -8.44 11.00 16.98
CA THR A 290 -8.72 12.29 16.34
C THR A 290 -10.16 12.72 16.56
N ARG A 291 -10.37 14.05 16.60
CA ARG A 291 -11.71 14.68 16.58
C ARG A 291 -12.15 14.99 15.15
N GLU A 292 -11.19 15.25 14.25
CA GLU A 292 -11.44 15.79 12.93
C GLU A 292 -11.18 14.74 11.84
N PRO A 293 -12.24 14.32 11.08
CA PRO A 293 -12.09 13.38 9.97
C PRO A 293 -11.10 13.86 8.91
N VAL A 294 -11.14 15.16 8.58
CA VAL A 294 -10.25 15.79 7.58
C VAL A 294 -8.79 15.72 7.99
N ARG A 295 -8.48 15.96 9.28
CA ARG A 295 -7.13 15.86 9.80
C ARG A 295 -6.55 14.45 9.62
N GLN A 296 -7.35 13.41 9.91
CA GLN A 296 -6.91 12.04 9.71
C GLN A 296 -6.78 11.70 8.22
N GLY A 297 -7.65 12.21 7.36
CA GLY A 297 -7.51 12.09 5.91
C GLY A 297 -6.18 12.67 5.42
N LEU A 298 -5.83 13.89 5.88
CA LEU A 298 -4.54 14.53 5.54
C LEU A 298 -3.34 13.71 6.02
N ILE A 299 -3.37 13.20 7.25
CA ILE A 299 -2.33 12.31 7.78
C ILE A 299 -2.21 11.05 6.92
N SER A 300 -3.32 10.40 6.60
CA SER A 300 -3.32 9.13 5.88
C SER A 300 -2.87 9.25 4.42
N MET A 301 -3.12 10.38 3.75
CA MET A 301 -2.63 10.59 2.38
C MET A 301 -1.09 10.63 2.30
N THR A 302 -0.41 11.00 3.40
CA THR A 302 1.06 10.95 3.45
C THR A 302 1.59 9.53 3.34
N GLY A 303 0.78 8.52 3.67
CA GLY A 303 1.13 7.11 3.49
C GLY A 303 1.42 6.78 2.04
N THR A 304 0.55 7.18 1.10
CA THR A 304 0.79 7.00 -0.35
C THR A 304 2.01 7.77 -0.84
N PHE A 305 2.24 8.98 -0.30
CA PHE A 305 3.44 9.76 -0.60
C PHE A 305 4.71 9.02 -0.17
N LEU A 306 4.77 8.55 1.08
CA LEU A 306 5.93 7.85 1.62
C LEU A 306 6.16 6.51 0.91
N ASP A 307 5.09 5.75 0.70
CA ASP A 307 5.15 4.43 0.05
C ASP A 307 5.63 4.52 -1.41
N THR A 308 4.94 5.29 -2.24
CA THR A 308 5.16 5.23 -3.69
C THR A 308 6.06 6.36 -4.17
N ILE A 309 5.80 7.63 -3.76
CA ILE A 309 6.63 8.75 -4.24
C ILE A 309 8.03 8.69 -3.64
N ILE A 310 8.21 8.16 -2.43
CA ILE A 310 9.55 7.98 -1.85
C ILE A 310 10.07 6.57 -2.11
N VAL A 311 9.51 5.53 -1.47
CA VAL A 311 10.13 4.18 -1.44
C VAL A 311 10.13 3.52 -2.82
N CYS A 312 9.00 3.51 -3.57
CA CYS A 312 8.99 2.90 -4.91
C CYS A 312 9.86 3.68 -5.90
N THR A 313 9.93 5.02 -5.79
CA THR A 313 10.83 5.83 -6.62
C THR A 313 12.28 5.48 -6.37
N MET A 314 12.69 5.31 -5.10
CA MET A 314 14.07 4.89 -4.78
C MET A 314 14.41 3.55 -5.42
N THR A 315 13.51 2.56 -5.29
CA THR A 315 13.67 1.25 -5.96
C THR A 315 13.77 1.42 -7.47
N GLY A 316 12.83 2.15 -8.07
CA GLY A 316 12.76 2.35 -9.52
C GLY A 316 14.01 3.02 -10.09
N ILE A 317 14.49 4.08 -9.47
CA ILE A 317 15.72 4.77 -9.91
C ILE A 317 16.92 3.83 -9.82
N VAL A 318 17.08 3.07 -8.72
CA VAL A 318 18.20 2.12 -8.58
C VAL A 318 18.14 1.03 -9.65
N LEU A 319 16.96 0.50 -9.97
CA LEU A 319 16.78 -0.49 -11.04
C LEU A 319 17.19 0.06 -12.41
N VAL A 320 16.83 1.31 -12.71
CA VAL A 320 17.14 1.95 -13.99
C VAL A 320 18.62 2.29 -14.08
N LEU A 321 19.21 2.87 -13.03
CA LEU A 321 20.64 3.22 -12.96
C LEU A 321 21.56 2.03 -13.19
N THR A 322 21.18 0.85 -12.67
CA THR A 322 22.00 -0.36 -12.75
C THR A 322 21.70 -1.22 -13.98
N GLY A 323 20.61 -0.94 -14.70
CA GLY A 323 20.16 -1.76 -15.82
C GLY A 323 19.62 -3.14 -15.44
N ALA A 324 19.45 -3.43 -14.14
CA ALA A 324 19.00 -4.73 -13.61
C ALA A 324 17.65 -5.17 -14.17
N TRP A 325 16.76 -4.22 -14.46
CA TRP A 325 15.43 -4.46 -15.00
C TRP A 325 15.43 -5.14 -16.38
N ASN A 326 16.49 -5.00 -17.16
CA ASN A 326 16.60 -5.57 -18.52
C ASN A 326 17.27 -6.96 -18.54
N ASN A 327 17.56 -7.55 -17.39
CA ASN A 327 18.15 -8.88 -17.30
C ASN A 327 17.07 -9.96 -17.24
N PRO A 328 16.89 -10.79 -18.29
CA PRO A 328 15.84 -11.81 -18.35
C PRO A 328 16.08 -13.02 -17.42
N GLU A 329 17.29 -13.19 -16.90
CA GLU A 329 17.63 -14.28 -15.98
C GLU A 329 17.18 -14.00 -14.55
N LEU A 330 16.86 -12.72 -14.23
CA LEU A 330 16.46 -12.30 -12.92
C LEU A 330 14.93 -12.20 -12.82
N ALA A 331 14.35 -12.60 -11.68
CA ALA A 331 12.92 -12.50 -11.44
C ALA A 331 12.61 -12.18 -9.97
N GLY A 332 11.51 -11.49 -9.71
CA GLY A 332 11.07 -11.21 -8.35
C GLY A 332 12.06 -10.38 -7.53
N ALA A 333 12.40 -10.83 -6.33
CA ALA A 333 13.31 -10.12 -5.42
C ALA A 333 14.76 -10.08 -5.92
N THR A 334 15.19 -11.08 -6.73
CA THR A 334 16.57 -11.16 -7.21
C THR A 334 16.95 -9.99 -8.11
N VAL A 335 16.00 -9.41 -8.82
CA VAL A 335 16.20 -8.20 -9.64
C VAL A 335 16.69 -7.03 -8.79
N THR A 336 15.99 -6.77 -7.69
CA THR A 336 16.33 -5.67 -6.77
C THR A 336 17.59 -5.98 -5.98
N ASN A 337 17.80 -7.24 -5.56
CA ASN A 337 19.03 -7.68 -4.91
C ASN A 337 20.25 -7.41 -5.81
N TYR A 338 20.15 -7.80 -7.08
CA TYR A 338 21.19 -7.55 -8.07
C TYR A 338 21.43 -6.06 -8.29
N ALA A 339 20.35 -5.27 -8.43
CA ALA A 339 20.46 -3.82 -8.62
C ALA A 339 21.20 -3.13 -7.47
N PHE A 340 20.87 -3.47 -6.24
CA PHE A 340 21.52 -2.88 -5.06
C PHE A 340 22.97 -3.36 -4.88
N ALA A 341 23.25 -4.63 -5.18
CA ALA A 341 24.63 -5.14 -5.18
C ALA A 341 25.51 -4.42 -6.22
N GLN A 342 25.00 -4.27 -7.43
CA GLN A 342 25.68 -3.52 -8.51
C GLN A 342 25.83 -2.03 -8.15
N GLY A 343 24.78 -1.42 -7.64
CA GLY A 343 24.77 0.01 -7.31
C GLY A 343 25.75 0.39 -6.19
N LEU A 344 25.96 -0.49 -5.20
CA LEU A 344 26.95 -0.32 -4.13
C LEU A 344 28.33 -0.89 -4.49
N GLY A 345 28.45 -1.69 -5.58
CA GLY A 345 29.68 -2.39 -5.92
C GLY A 345 30.06 -3.53 -4.94
N THR A 346 29.14 -3.99 -4.11
CA THR A 346 29.35 -5.04 -3.11
C THR A 346 28.10 -5.89 -2.88
N SER A 347 28.28 -7.16 -2.46
CA SER A 347 27.18 -8.06 -2.10
C SER A 347 26.34 -7.59 -0.87
N ILE A 348 26.85 -6.62 -0.10
CA ILE A 348 26.14 -6.01 1.03
C ILE A 348 24.80 -5.40 0.55
N GLY A 349 24.75 -4.88 -0.68
CA GLY A 349 23.51 -4.36 -1.27
C GLY A 349 22.38 -5.39 -1.31
N ALA A 350 22.66 -6.59 -1.78
CA ALA A 350 21.68 -7.69 -1.79
C ALA A 350 21.24 -8.08 -0.37
N THR A 351 22.18 -8.13 0.58
CA THR A 351 21.88 -8.41 1.99
C THR A 351 20.92 -7.37 2.59
N ILE A 352 21.16 -6.09 2.33
CA ILE A 352 20.29 -5.00 2.83
C ILE A 352 18.87 -5.11 2.24
N VAL A 353 18.76 -5.39 0.94
CA VAL A 353 17.43 -5.57 0.30
C VAL A 353 16.71 -6.78 0.90
N THR A 354 17.40 -7.91 1.10
CA THR A 354 16.79 -9.11 1.70
C THR A 354 16.32 -8.86 3.13
N VAL A 355 17.13 -8.20 3.96
CA VAL A 355 16.74 -7.81 5.32
C VAL A 355 15.60 -6.80 5.29
N GLY A 356 15.65 -5.81 4.39
CA GLY A 356 14.57 -4.86 4.17
C GLY A 356 13.26 -5.56 3.77
N LEU A 357 13.33 -6.47 2.81
CA LEU A 357 12.19 -7.26 2.36
C LEU A 357 11.58 -8.10 3.49
N LEU A 358 12.43 -8.71 4.34
CA LEU A 358 11.97 -9.45 5.52
C LEU A 358 11.11 -8.55 6.43
N PHE A 359 11.60 -7.37 6.79
CA PHE A 359 10.85 -6.43 7.63
C PHE A 359 9.60 -5.91 6.93
N PHE A 360 9.69 -5.51 5.66
CA PHE A 360 8.58 -5.00 4.87
C PHE A 360 7.45 -6.03 4.77
N ALA A 361 7.77 -7.23 4.30
CA ALA A 361 6.80 -8.29 4.13
C ALA A 361 6.23 -8.79 5.47
N PHE A 362 7.07 -8.89 6.51
CA PHE A 362 6.62 -9.27 7.85
C PHE A 362 5.60 -8.27 8.42
N THR A 363 5.86 -6.97 8.30
CA THR A 363 4.90 -5.96 8.78
C THR A 363 3.62 -5.95 7.96
N THR A 364 3.69 -6.24 6.65
CA THR A 364 2.51 -6.36 5.79
C THR A 364 1.59 -7.51 6.25
N ILE A 365 2.16 -8.66 6.62
CA ILE A 365 1.40 -9.77 7.19
C ILE A 365 0.65 -9.33 8.45
N LEU A 366 1.30 -8.57 9.34
CA LEU A 366 0.67 -8.06 10.56
C LEU A 366 -0.44 -7.05 10.29
N GLY A 367 -0.21 -6.11 9.39
CA GLY A 367 -1.18 -5.08 9.02
C GLY A 367 -2.43 -5.67 8.38
N TRP A 368 -2.26 -6.60 7.45
CA TRP A 368 -3.38 -7.28 6.79
C TRP A 368 -4.14 -8.25 7.70
N CYS A 369 -3.45 -8.88 8.68
CA CYS A 369 -4.17 -9.62 9.72
C CYS A 369 -5.19 -8.74 10.44
N TYR A 370 -4.80 -7.51 10.80
CA TYR A 370 -5.69 -6.55 11.42
C TYR A 370 -6.85 -6.15 10.51
N TYR A 371 -6.58 -5.86 9.24
CA TYR A 371 -7.62 -5.47 8.28
C TYR A 371 -8.66 -6.58 8.06
N GLY A 372 -8.19 -7.79 7.80
CA GLY A 372 -9.06 -8.94 7.61
C GLY A 372 -9.83 -9.30 8.88
N GLU A 373 -9.22 -9.17 10.08
CA GLU A 373 -9.94 -9.34 11.35
C GLU A 373 -11.10 -8.37 11.50
N ARG A 374 -10.90 -7.07 11.15
CA ARG A 374 -11.98 -6.09 11.20
C ARG A 374 -13.10 -6.38 10.20
N CYS A 375 -12.75 -6.81 8.98
CA CYS A 375 -13.72 -7.26 7.99
C CYS A 375 -14.47 -8.51 8.46
N PHE A 376 -13.77 -9.47 9.02
CA PHE A 376 -14.36 -10.71 9.56
C PHE A 376 -15.31 -10.42 10.75
N VAL A 377 -14.92 -9.54 11.66
CA VAL A 377 -15.77 -9.11 12.78
C VAL A 377 -17.04 -8.43 12.27
N TYR A 378 -16.98 -7.65 11.21
CA TYR A 378 -18.16 -7.05 10.61
C TYR A 378 -19.14 -8.11 10.06
N LEU A 379 -18.64 -9.20 9.47
CA LEU A 379 -19.47 -10.27 8.90
C LEU A 379 -20.06 -11.23 9.94
N VAL A 380 -19.22 -11.71 10.85
CA VAL A 380 -19.51 -12.85 11.75
C VAL A 380 -19.62 -12.42 13.21
N GLY A 381 -19.02 -11.27 13.54
CA GLY A 381 -18.96 -10.78 14.91
C GLY A 381 -17.70 -11.22 15.66
N ILE A 382 -17.57 -10.74 16.90
CA ILE A 382 -16.36 -10.86 17.71
C ILE A 382 -16.06 -12.30 18.12
N ARG A 383 -17.07 -13.16 18.24
CA ARG A 383 -16.89 -14.57 18.69
C ARG A 383 -15.99 -15.38 17.77
N GLY A 384 -15.90 -15.04 16.48
CA GLY A 384 -15.09 -15.74 15.48
C GLY A 384 -13.62 -15.31 15.42
N VAL A 385 -13.18 -14.30 16.17
CA VAL A 385 -11.83 -13.72 16.07
C VAL A 385 -10.72 -14.76 16.33
N LYS A 386 -10.90 -15.65 17.32
CA LYS A 386 -9.91 -16.69 17.61
C LYS A 386 -9.74 -17.64 16.43
N LEU A 387 -10.85 -18.05 15.81
CA LEU A 387 -10.84 -18.92 14.62
C LEU A 387 -10.17 -18.24 13.44
N TYR A 388 -10.50 -16.95 13.19
CA TYR A 388 -9.87 -16.15 12.15
C TYR A 388 -8.35 -16.09 12.33
N ARG A 389 -7.87 -15.77 13.53
CA ARG A 389 -6.42 -15.67 13.81
C ARG A 389 -5.70 -16.99 13.61
N LEU A 390 -6.30 -18.11 14.07
CA LEU A 390 -5.73 -19.44 13.86
C LEU A 390 -5.63 -19.78 12.37
N ALA A 391 -6.71 -19.58 11.62
CA ALA A 391 -6.72 -19.80 10.18
C ALA A 391 -5.67 -18.93 9.47
N TYR A 392 -5.55 -17.65 9.85
CA TYR A 392 -4.57 -16.74 9.29
C TYR A 392 -3.13 -17.21 9.51
N ILE A 393 -2.79 -17.63 10.75
CA ILE A 393 -1.45 -18.14 11.10
C ILE A 393 -1.14 -19.41 10.29
N MET A 394 -2.11 -20.32 10.12
CA MET A 394 -1.91 -21.53 9.29
C MET A 394 -1.65 -21.15 7.82
N LEU A 395 -2.40 -20.20 7.26
CA LEU A 395 -2.21 -19.75 5.88
C LEU A 395 -0.87 -19.04 5.68
N VAL A 396 -0.37 -18.30 6.67
CA VAL A 396 1.00 -17.75 6.64
C VAL A 396 2.02 -18.86 6.45
N GLY A 397 1.92 -19.95 7.21
CA GLY A 397 2.83 -21.10 7.06
C GLY A 397 2.73 -21.80 5.71
N LEU A 398 1.51 -21.95 5.18
CA LEU A 398 1.27 -22.62 3.90
C LEU A 398 1.74 -21.79 2.69
N GLY A 399 1.65 -20.47 2.76
CA GLY A 399 2.02 -19.56 1.66
C GLY A 399 3.46 -19.68 1.19
N ALA A 400 4.36 -20.14 2.06
CA ALA A 400 5.77 -20.36 1.74
C ALA A 400 6.01 -21.43 0.65
N PHE A 401 5.08 -22.37 0.48
CA PHE A 401 5.23 -23.54 -0.39
C PHE A 401 4.44 -23.45 -1.69
N LEU A 402 3.75 -22.34 -1.93
CA LEU A 402 2.94 -22.13 -3.12
C LEU A 402 3.78 -21.58 -4.30
N HIS A 403 3.35 -21.87 -5.53
CA HIS A 403 3.99 -21.37 -6.73
C HIS A 403 3.80 -19.85 -6.90
N LEU A 404 4.88 -19.15 -7.17
CA LEU A 404 4.92 -17.68 -7.22
C LEU A 404 3.88 -17.08 -8.17
N ASN A 405 3.78 -17.58 -9.41
CA ASN A 405 2.84 -17.06 -10.41
C ASN A 405 1.38 -17.16 -9.95
N LEU A 406 0.98 -18.32 -9.39
CA LEU A 406 -0.37 -18.55 -8.91
C LEU A 406 -0.72 -17.61 -7.74
N ILE A 407 0.24 -17.39 -6.84
CA ILE A 407 0.11 -16.46 -5.70
C ILE A 407 -0.22 -15.05 -6.17
N TRP A 408 0.54 -14.54 -7.16
CA TRP A 408 0.35 -13.18 -7.66
C TRP A 408 -0.98 -13.02 -8.39
N ILE A 409 -1.38 -13.99 -9.22
CA ILE A 409 -2.67 -13.95 -9.93
C ILE A 409 -3.84 -13.93 -8.93
N ILE A 410 -3.82 -14.79 -7.91
CA ILE A 410 -4.86 -14.81 -6.88
C ILE A 410 -4.89 -13.49 -6.10
N ALA A 411 -3.73 -12.99 -5.71
CA ALA A 411 -3.62 -11.74 -4.97
C ALA A 411 -4.18 -10.56 -5.79
N ASP A 412 -3.84 -10.46 -7.05
CA ASP A 412 -4.33 -9.41 -7.94
C ASP A 412 -5.85 -9.49 -8.11
N ILE A 413 -6.41 -10.69 -8.34
CA ILE A 413 -7.86 -10.88 -8.46
C ILE A 413 -8.62 -10.38 -7.22
N VAL A 414 -8.22 -10.84 -6.02
CA VAL A 414 -8.96 -10.48 -4.79
C VAL A 414 -8.79 -9.01 -4.44
N ASN A 415 -7.62 -8.42 -4.68
CA ASN A 415 -7.38 -6.99 -4.51
C ASN A 415 -8.27 -6.15 -5.43
N GLY A 416 -8.32 -6.51 -6.72
CA GLY A 416 -9.17 -5.82 -7.70
C GLY A 416 -10.66 -5.89 -7.33
N LEU A 417 -11.14 -7.07 -6.91
CA LEU A 417 -12.52 -7.23 -6.47
C LEU A 417 -12.88 -6.36 -5.26
N MET A 418 -11.95 -6.18 -4.32
CA MET A 418 -12.16 -5.34 -3.14
C MET A 418 -12.27 -3.85 -3.50
N ALA A 419 -11.61 -3.39 -4.56
CA ALA A 419 -11.64 -2.00 -4.99
C ALA A 419 -13.03 -1.53 -5.44
N PHE A 420 -13.79 -2.36 -6.16
CA PHE A 420 -15.08 -1.97 -6.74
C PHE A 420 -16.08 -1.42 -5.71
N PRO A 421 -16.43 -2.15 -4.62
CA PRO A 421 -17.36 -1.63 -3.61
C PRO A 421 -16.88 -0.32 -2.98
N ASN A 422 -15.58 -0.20 -2.78
CA ASN A 422 -14.99 1.00 -2.18
C ASN A 422 -15.10 2.21 -3.09
N LEU A 423 -14.74 2.08 -4.37
CA LEU A 423 -14.81 3.17 -5.35
C LEU A 423 -16.25 3.64 -5.60
N ILE A 424 -17.22 2.70 -5.64
CA ILE A 424 -18.66 3.03 -5.69
C ILE A 424 -19.03 3.90 -4.48
N ALA A 425 -18.54 3.56 -3.29
CA ALA A 425 -18.82 4.34 -2.10
C ALA A 425 -18.19 5.74 -2.12
N LEU A 426 -16.95 5.87 -2.58
CA LEU A 426 -16.29 7.17 -2.69
C LEU A 426 -17.05 8.11 -3.65
N ILE A 427 -17.48 7.59 -4.80
CA ILE A 427 -18.28 8.35 -5.77
C ILE A 427 -19.65 8.69 -5.17
N GLY A 428 -20.30 7.75 -4.50
CA GLY A 428 -21.60 7.97 -3.86
C GLY A 428 -21.55 9.02 -2.74
N LEU A 429 -20.47 9.00 -1.94
CA LEU A 429 -20.29 9.93 -0.81
C LEU A 429 -19.46 11.18 -1.16
N ARG A 430 -19.24 11.48 -2.45
CA ARG A 430 -18.42 12.60 -2.90
C ARG A 430 -18.83 13.95 -2.34
N LYS A 431 -20.14 14.19 -2.16
CA LYS A 431 -20.67 15.44 -1.57
C LYS A 431 -20.21 15.59 -0.11
N VAL A 432 -20.33 14.52 0.67
CA VAL A 432 -19.90 14.47 2.08
C VAL A 432 -18.41 14.79 2.20
N ILE A 433 -17.58 14.18 1.34
CA ILE A 433 -16.13 14.43 1.34
C ILE A 433 -15.83 15.90 1.09
N ILE A 434 -16.47 16.50 0.10
CA ILE A 434 -16.25 17.91 -0.29
C ILE A 434 -16.74 18.88 0.80
N GLU A 435 -17.92 18.64 1.38
CA GLU A 435 -18.52 19.47 2.42
C GLU A 435 -17.68 19.44 3.71
N GLU A 436 -17.33 18.26 4.22
CA GLU A 436 -16.46 18.11 5.40
C GLU A 436 -15.11 18.82 5.21
N THR A 437 -14.53 18.69 4.01
CA THR A 437 -13.25 19.34 3.70
C THR A 437 -13.40 20.87 3.71
N LYS A 438 -14.45 21.41 3.08
CA LYS A 438 -14.70 22.86 3.06
C LYS A 438 -14.92 23.41 4.47
N ASP A 439 -15.79 22.78 5.24
CA ASP A 439 -16.12 23.20 6.62
C ASP A 439 -14.86 23.22 7.51
N TYR A 440 -14.03 22.18 7.41
CA TYR A 440 -12.79 22.12 8.19
C TYR A 440 -11.86 23.30 7.86
N PHE A 441 -11.62 23.58 6.58
CA PHE A 441 -10.72 24.65 6.20
C PHE A 441 -11.31 26.04 6.43
N GLN A 442 -12.65 26.21 6.40
CA GLN A 442 -13.30 27.46 6.81
C GLN A 442 -13.08 27.72 8.30
N ARG A 443 -13.35 26.74 9.15
CA ARG A 443 -13.11 26.83 10.62
C ARG A 443 -11.64 27.13 10.95
N LEU A 444 -10.71 26.56 10.22
CA LEU A 444 -9.27 26.86 10.40
C LEU A 444 -8.91 28.31 10.04
N LYS A 445 -9.53 28.89 9.04
CA LYS A 445 -9.31 30.30 8.67
C LYS A 445 -9.84 31.22 9.75
N ILE A 446 -11.05 30.98 10.25
CA ILE A 446 -11.66 31.78 11.32
C ILE A 446 -10.78 31.74 12.58
N ASN A 447 -10.37 30.57 13.03
CA ASN A 447 -9.52 30.43 14.22
C ASN A 447 -8.12 31.10 14.07
N HIS A 448 -7.59 31.22 12.87
CA HIS A 448 -6.37 32.01 12.63
C HIS A 448 -6.62 33.51 12.69
N TYR A 449 -7.74 34.00 12.21
CA TYR A 449 -8.13 35.41 12.32
C TYR A 449 -8.32 35.83 13.79
N ASP A 450 -9.01 34.98 14.60
CA ASP A 450 -9.22 35.26 16.03
C ASP A 450 -7.92 35.26 16.84
N GLN A 451 -6.89 34.50 16.44
CA GLN A 451 -5.58 34.52 17.10
C GLN A 451 -4.71 35.73 16.71
N ASP A 452 -4.85 36.23 15.49
CA ASP A 452 -4.14 37.41 15.01
C ASP A 452 -4.77 38.74 15.53
N GLU A 453 -6.05 38.74 15.91
CA GLU A 453 -6.70 39.87 16.57
C GLU A 453 -6.42 39.96 18.08
N VAL A 454 -6.10 38.84 18.75
CA VAL A 454 -5.73 38.80 20.18
C VAL A 454 -4.28 39.21 20.41
N ILE A 455 -3.43 39.30 19.37
CA ILE A 455 -2.01 39.67 19.47
C ILE A 455 -1.79 41.17 19.08
N LYS A 456 -2.85 41.88 18.68
CA LYS A 456 -2.85 43.35 18.53
C LYS A 456 -3.50 44.02 19.73
#